data_9cccae5f739ef4eb7f3e9e86a6e0063a
#
_entry.id   9cccae5f739ef4eb7f3e9e86a6e0063a
#
_cell.length_a   1.000
_cell.length_b   1.000
_cell.length_c   1.000
_cell.angle_alpha   90.00
_cell.angle_beta   90.00
_cell.angle_gamma   90.00
#
_symmetry.space_group_name_H-M   'P 1'
#
loop_
_entity.id
_entity.type
_entity.pdbx_description
1 polymer ?
#
loop_
_entity_poly.entity_id
_entity_poly.type
_entity_poly.pdbx_seq_one_letter_code
_entity_poly.pdbx_strand_id
1 'polypeptide(L)'
;MRRRIAGVETEYGIACMLNGKQRLNADEIAHHFFTPVIHIYHSSNIFTKNGSRLYLDVGSHPEYATCECDSVDQLVTYIRAGDEDMNELAILAEQGLSHSNIGGDVYIFKNNTDASGNSFGSHENYLIERTDDFFRISQALIPFLVTRQLICGAGKVLTDPHTGETTFRPVSYTHLRAHETL
;
A
#
# COMPACT_ATOMS: atom_id res chain seq x y z
N MET A 1 -20.84 -0.50 22.09
CA MET A 1 -20.71 -0.97 20.70
C MET A 1 -20.14 -2.38 20.71
N ARG A 2 -20.65 -3.30 19.87
CA ARG A 2 -19.96 -4.59 19.65
C ARG A 2 -18.61 -4.31 19.00
N ARG A 3 -17.52 -4.95 19.46
CA ARG A 3 -16.22 -4.89 18.83
C ARG A 3 -16.34 -5.40 17.41
N ARG A 4 -15.75 -4.71 16.46
CA ARG A 4 -15.69 -5.11 15.06
C ARG A 4 -14.24 -5.32 14.69
N ILE A 5 -13.99 -6.34 13.89
CA ILE A 5 -12.65 -6.63 13.38
C ILE A 5 -12.47 -5.86 12.08
N ALA A 6 -11.34 -5.21 11.95
CA ALA A 6 -10.91 -4.52 10.75
C ALA A 6 -9.42 -4.80 10.49
N GLY A 7 -9.02 -4.65 9.23
CA GLY A 7 -7.63 -4.68 8.79
C GLY A 7 -7.43 -3.71 7.63
N VAL A 8 -6.19 -3.34 7.39
CA VAL A 8 -5.78 -2.47 6.28
C VAL A 8 -4.63 -3.11 5.54
N GLU A 9 -4.70 -3.10 4.22
CA GLU A 9 -3.61 -3.41 3.31
C GLU A 9 -3.11 -2.11 2.69
N THR A 10 -1.80 -1.96 2.62
CA THR A 10 -1.17 -0.78 2.04
C THR A 10 -0.13 -1.23 1.02
N GLU A 11 -0.32 -0.84 -0.22
CA GLU A 11 0.70 -0.95 -1.27
C GLU A 11 1.62 0.27 -1.21
N TYR A 12 2.91 0.04 -1.41
CA TYR A 12 3.93 1.08 -1.42
C TYR A 12 4.55 1.20 -2.80
N GLY A 13 4.70 2.43 -3.25
CA GLY A 13 5.60 2.74 -4.35
C GLY A 13 7.04 2.66 -3.89
N ILE A 14 7.93 2.20 -4.77
CA ILE A 14 9.36 2.09 -4.50
C ILE A 14 10.18 2.70 -5.65
N ALA A 15 11.23 3.42 -5.32
CA ALA A 15 12.16 3.96 -6.29
C ALA A 15 13.59 3.91 -5.77
N CYS A 16 14.55 3.70 -6.68
CA CYS A 16 15.98 3.85 -6.40
C CYS A 16 16.54 5.00 -7.23
N MET A 17 17.11 6.00 -6.57
CA MET A 17 17.63 7.21 -7.20
C MET A 17 19.14 7.37 -6.96
N LEU A 18 19.87 7.80 -7.96
CA LEU A 18 21.28 8.17 -7.83
C LEU A 18 21.53 9.50 -8.56
N ASN A 19 22.03 10.49 -7.85
CA ASN A 19 22.27 11.84 -8.39
C ASN A 19 21.02 12.45 -9.07
N GLY A 20 19.84 12.24 -8.47
CA GLY A 20 18.56 12.77 -8.97
C GLY A 20 18.00 12.03 -10.21
N LYS A 21 18.57 10.88 -10.58
CA LYS A 21 18.08 10.07 -11.69
C LYS A 21 17.70 8.68 -11.19
N GLN A 22 16.69 8.11 -11.80
CA GLN A 22 16.31 6.72 -11.53
C GLN A 22 17.49 5.78 -11.86
N ARG A 23 17.88 4.95 -10.87
CA ARG A 23 19.03 4.05 -10.95
C ARG A 23 18.63 2.63 -11.34
N LEU A 24 17.51 2.15 -10.80
CA LEU A 24 16.94 0.83 -11.03
C LEU A 24 15.47 0.98 -11.41
N ASN A 25 14.96 0.07 -12.24
CA ASN A 25 13.52 -0.01 -12.48
C ASN A 25 12.78 -0.60 -11.26
N ALA A 26 11.45 -0.60 -11.28
CA ALA A 26 10.63 -1.03 -10.14
C ALA A 26 10.87 -2.49 -9.76
N ASP A 27 10.99 -3.39 -10.74
CA ASP A 27 11.24 -4.82 -10.50
C ASP A 27 12.62 -5.06 -9.87
N GLU A 28 13.64 -4.39 -10.40
CA GLU A 28 15.01 -4.50 -9.89
C GLU A 28 15.10 -4.02 -8.44
N ILE A 29 14.56 -2.85 -8.13
CA ILE A 29 14.61 -2.34 -6.76
C ILE A 29 13.75 -3.17 -5.81
N ALA A 30 12.58 -3.64 -6.22
CA ALA A 30 11.75 -4.51 -5.39
C ALA A 30 12.46 -5.82 -5.03
N HIS A 31 13.22 -6.40 -5.96
CA HIS A 31 14.05 -7.57 -5.68
C HIS A 31 15.12 -7.27 -4.62
N HIS A 32 15.87 -6.18 -4.75
CA HIS A 32 16.86 -5.77 -3.75
C HIS A 32 16.22 -5.49 -2.39
N PHE A 33 15.05 -4.85 -2.39
CA PHE A 33 14.27 -4.52 -1.20
C PHE A 33 13.84 -5.77 -0.42
N PHE A 34 13.40 -6.82 -1.12
CA PHE A 34 12.99 -8.08 -0.49
C PHE A 34 14.13 -9.08 -0.26
N THR A 35 15.34 -8.81 -0.75
CA THR A 35 16.50 -9.70 -0.56
C THR A 35 16.73 -10.09 0.91
N PRO A 36 16.68 -9.18 1.92
CA PRO A 36 16.84 -9.55 3.31
C PRO A 36 15.76 -10.52 3.82
N VAL A 37 14.52 -10.30 3.39
CA VAL A 37 13.37 -11.16 3.75
C VAL A 37 13.53 -12.53 3.13
N ILE A 38 13.83 -12.60 1.84
CA ILE A 38 14.01 -13.85 1.10
C ILE A 38 15.19 -14.65 1.66
N HIS A 39 16.26 -13.98 2.05
CA HIS A 39 17.45 -14.64 2.63
C HIS A 39 17.13 -15.34 3.96
N ILE A 40 16.29 -14.73 4.79
CA ILE A 40 15.95 -15.28 6.12
C ILE A 40 14.81 -16.31 6.02
N TYR A 41 13.77 -16.00 5.24
CA TYR A 41 12.53 -16.77 5.25
C TYR A 41 12.31 -17.63 4.01
N HIS A 42 13.18 -17.54 3.00
CA HIS A 42 13.06 -18.22 1.70
C HIS A 42 11.75 -17.94 0.96
N SER A 43 11.18 -16.75 1.21
CA SER A 43 9.91 -16.30 0.64
C SER A 43 9.84 -14.77 0.61
N SER A 44 9.22 -14.21 -0.41
CA SER A 44 8.82 -12.79 -0.47
C SER A 44 7.43 -12.55 0.11
N ASN A 45 6.88 -13.50 0.84
CA ASN A 45 5.55 -13.45 1.43
C ASN A 45 5.60 -14.11 2.80
N ILE A 46 5.58 -13.30 3.86
CA ILE A 46 5.77 -13.75 5.23
C ILE A 46 4.74 -13.14 6.16
N PHE A 47 4.48 -13.82 7.28
CA PHE A 47 3.82 -13.22 8.43
C PHE A 47 4.87 -12.69 9.40
N THR A 48 4.66 -11.45 9.83
CA THR A 48 5.49 -10.79 10.84
C THR A 48 5.11 -11.24 12.26
N LYS A 49 5.92 -10.88 13.26
CA LYS A 49 5.71 -11.29 14.66
C LYS A 49 4.38 -10.82 15.25
N ASN A 50 3.83 -9.71 14.75
CA ASN A 50 2.54 -9.18 15.19
C ASN A 50 1.34 -9.79 14.47
N GLY A 51 1.57 -10.77 13.57
CA GLY A 51 0.54 -11.42 12.77
C GLY A 51 0.16 -10.68 11.48
N SER A 52 0.79 -9.55 11.20
CA SER A 52 0.64 -8.84 9.93
C SER A 52 1.38 -9.58 8.81
N ARG A 53 1.04 -9.30 7.57
CA ARG A 53 1.64 -9.91 6.39
C ARG A 53 2.46 -8.88 5.64
N LEU A 54 3.69 -9.24 5.31
CA LEU A 54 4.59 -8.49 4.45
C LEU A 54 4.83 -9.30 3.19
N TYR A 55 4.61 -8.71 2.02
CA TYR A 55 4.77 -9.44 0.76
C TYR A 55 5.02 -8.51 -0.43
N LEU A 56 5.51 -9.12 -1.50
CA LEU A 56 5.65 -8.48 -2.79
C LEU A 56 4.45 -8.87 -3.65
N ASP A 57 3.63 -7.90 -4.00
CA ASP A 57 2.44 -8.09 -4.82
C ASP A 57 2.76 -7.96 -6.32
N VAL A 58 1.75 -8.22 -7.15
CA VAL A 58 1.84 -8.10 -8.61
C VAL A 58 2.19 -6.66 -8.98
N GLY A 59 3.10 -6.51 -9.96
CA GLY A 59 3.61 -5.19 -10.33
C GLY A 59 4.78 -4.69 -9.49
N SER A 60 5.38 -5.58 -8.69
CA SER A 60 6.55 -5.28 -7.85
C SER A 60 6.27 -4.23 -6.77
N HIS A 61 5.05 -4.22 -6.24
CA HIS A 61 4.65 -3.36 -5.15
C HIS A 61 4.91 -4.05 -3.81
N PRO A 62 5.79 -3.50 -2.94
CA PRO A 62 5.83 -3.90 -1.54
C PRO A 62 4.47 -3.65 -0.88
N GLU A 63 3.94 -4.65 -0.19
CA GLU A 63 2.65 -4.54 0.47
C GLU A 63 2.70 -5.03 1.91
N TYR A 64 1.99 -4.31 2.77
CA TYR A 64 1.81 -4.66 4.17
C TYR A 64 0.33 -4.73 4.53
N ALA A 65 -0.12 -5.91 4.94
CA ALA A 65 -1.46 -6.14 5.44
C ALA A 65 -1.43 -6.31 6.96
N THR A 66 -2.14 -5.47 7.69
CA THR A 66 -2.24 -5.61 9.15
C THR A 66 -2.92 -6.94 9.51
N CYS A 67 -2.63 -7.46 10.69
CA CYS A 67 -3.48 -8.51 11.24
C CYS A 67 -4.87 -7.95 11.59
N GLU A 68 -5.77 -8.82 11.99
CA GLU A 68 -7.11 -8.47 12.44
C GLU A 68 -7.03 -7.62 13.72
N CYS A 69 -7.60 -6.42 13.65
CA CYS A 69 -7.63 -5.46 14.76
C CYS A 69 -9.04 -5.27 15.27
N ASP A 70 -9.23 -5.21 16.58
CA ASP A 70 -10.53 -5.00 17.21
C ASP A 70 -10.73 -3.56 17.74
N SER A 71 -9.74 -2.71 17.56
CA SER A 71 -9.79 -1.29 17.92
C SER A 71 -9.05 -0.43 16.90
N VAL A 72 -9.43 0.85 16.81
CA VAL A 72 -8.79 1.83 15.93
C VAL A 72 -7.34 2.08 16.37
N ASP A 73 -7.09 2.15 17.68
CA ASP A 73 -5.73 2.39 18.20
C ASP A 73 -4.78 1.24 17.82
N GLN A 74 -5.26 0.00 17.90
CA GLN A 74 -4.49 -1.17 17.47
C GLN A 74 -4.24 -1.12 15.96
N LEU A 75 -5.27 -0.80 15.16
CA LEU A 75 -5.13 -0.70 13.70
C LEU A 75 -4.09 0.34 13.31
N VAL A 76 -4.17 1.54 13.89
CA VAL A 76 -3.19 2.63 13.63
C VAL A 76 -1.78 2.22 14.07
N THR A 77 -1.65 1.52 15.19
CA THR A 77 -0.37 1.02 15.68
C THR A 77 0.25 0.03 14.68
N TYR A 78 -0.54 -0.88 14.14
CA TYR A 78 -0.04 -1.86 13.18
C TYR A 78 0.26 -1.27 11.79
N ILE A 79 -0.50 -0.26 11.36
CA ILE A 79 -0.15 0.50 10.15
C ILE A 79 1.20 1.19 10.32
N ARG A 80 1.45 1.82 11.47
CA ARG A 80 2.75 2.45 11.76
C ARG A 80 3.88 1.44 11.86
N ALA A 81 3.64 0.28 12.46
CA ALA A 81 4.62 -0.79 12.49
C ALA A 81 5.00 -1.25 11.07
N GLY A 82 4.03 -1.33 10.15
CA GLY A 82 4.29 -1.60 8.74
C GLY A 82 5.16 -0.54 8.07
N ASP A 83 4.93 0.75 8.38
CA ASP A 83 5.78 1.83 7.87
C ASP A 83 7.23 1.71 8.36
N GLU A 84 7.44 1.33 9.63
CA GLU A 84 8.77 1.09 10.18
C GLU A 84 9.45 -0.14 9.55
N ASP A 85 8.73 -1.27 9.40
CA ASP A 85 9.24 -2.46 8.71
C ASP A 85 9.68 -2.12 7.28
N MET A 86 8.88 -1.34 6.54
CA MET A 86 9.23 -0.89 5.19
C MET A 86 10.45 0.02 5.18
N ASN A 87 10.57 0.93 6.13
CA ASN A 87 11.73 1.82 6.26
C ASN A 87 13.02 1.04 6.60
N GLU A 88 12.95 0.05 7.47
CA GLU A 88 14.08 -0.84 7.75
C GLU A 88 14.54 -1.59 6.49
N LEU A 89 13.60 -2.11 5.71
CA LEU A 89 13.93 -2.80 4.45
C LEU A 89 14.55 -1.86 3.42
N ALA A 90 14.12 -0.59 3.36
CA ALA A 90 14.75 0.40 2.49
C ALA A 90 16.22 0.63 2.86
N ILE A 91 16.51 0.80 4.16
CA ILE A 91 17.88 0.96 4.67
C ILE A 91 18.73 -0.27 4.35
N LEU A 92 18.21 -1.48 4.55
CA LEU A 92 18.92 -2.72 4.23
C LEU A 92 19.17 -2.87 2.72
N ALA A 93 18.21 -2.46 1.89
CA ALA A 93 18.37 -2.45 0.44
C ALA A 93 19.48 -1.48 -0.02
N GLU A 94 19.55 -0.27 0.54
CA GLU A 94 20.63 0.69 0.28
C GLU A 94 22.01 0.13 0.64
N GLN A 95 22.11 -0.54 1.78
CA GLN A 95 23.35 -1.20 2.20
C GLN A 95 23.73 -2.31 1.20
N GLY A 96 22.78 -3.13 0.78
CA GLY A 96 22.97 -4.17 -0.24
C GLY A 96 23.42 -3.61 -1.59
N LEU A 97 22.79 -2.52 -2.04
CA LEU A 97 23.17 -1.82 -3.28
C LEU A 97 24.59 -1.26 -3.20
N SER A 98 24.97 -0.70 -2.06
CA SER A 98 26.32 -0.21 -1.82
C SER A 98 27.37 -1.32 -1.86
N HIS A 99 27.12 -2.46 -1.21
CA HIS A 99 28.00 -3.62 -1.24
C HIS A 99 28.17 -4.21 -2.64
N SER A 100 27.14 -4.11 -3.47
CA SER A 100 27.14 -4.55 -4.86
C SER A 100 27.73 -3.53 -5.85
N ASN A 101 28.26 -2.40 -5.37
CA ASN A 101 28.76 -1.29 -6.18
C ASN A 101 27.71 -0.70 -7.16
N ILE A 102 26.42 -0.88 -6.89
CA ILE A 102 25.32 -0.28 -7.66
C ILE A 102 25.07 1.15 -7.16
N GLY A 103 24.94 1.31 -5.84
CA GLY A 103 24.64 2.57 -5.16
C GLY A 103 23.23 3.08 -5.44
N GLY A 104 22.82 4.10 -4.69
CA GLY A 104 21.54 4.78 -4.83
C GLY A 104 20.78 4.82 -3.51
N ASP A 105 19.91 5.83 -3.38
CA ASP A 105 19.02 6.03 -2.26
C ASP A 105 17.67 5.36 -2.58
N VAL A 106 17.10 4.66 -1.62
CA VAL A 106 15.82 3.94 -1.77
C VAL A 106 14.71 4.74 -1.13
N TYR A 107 13.69 5.05 -1.91
CA TYR A 107 12.52 5.80 -1.47
C TYR A 107 11.28 4.91 -1.45
N ILE A 108 10.51 5.00 -0.38
CA ILE A 108 9.23 4.34 -0.21
C ILE A 108 8.13 5.40 -0.16
N PHE A 109 7.05 5.16 -0.90
CA PHE A 109 5.95 6.10 -1.02
C PHE A 109 4.62 5.44 -0.66
N LYS A 110 3.79 6.16 0.08
CA LYS A 110 2.34 5.94 0.13
C LYS A 110 1.68 6.93 -0.81
N ASN A 111 1.13 6.46 -1.90
CA ASN A 111 0.70 7.32 -2.98
C ASN A 111 -0.56 6.72 -3.65
N ASN A 112 -1.48 7.54 -4.10
CA ASN A 112 -2.62 7.06 -4.88
C ASN A 112 -2.22 6.70 -6.31
N THR A 113 -1.38 7.53 -6.92
CA THR A 113 -0.89 7.34 -8.29
C THR A 113 0.48 7.94 -8.43
N ASP A 114 1.30 7.35 -9.29
CA ASP A 114 2.56 7.93 -9.73
C ASP A 114 2.38 8.87 -10.94
N ALA A 115 3.48 9.44 -11.42
CA ALA A 115 3.49 10.33 -12.58
C ALA A 115 3.15 9.61 -13.90
N SER A 116 3.29 8.29 -13.94
CA SER A 116 2.97 7.44 -15.10
C SER A 116 1.51 6.97 -15.11
N GLY A 117 0.77 7.27 -14.04
CA GLY A 117 -0.63 6.88 -13.88
C GLY A 117 -0.84 5.50 -13.25
N ASN A 118 0.23 4.82 -12.78
CA ASN A 118 0.08 3.61 -11.99
C ASN A 118 -0.57 3.96 -10.65
N SER A 119 -1.45 3.10 -10.18
CA SER A 119 -2.15 3.28 -8.91
C SER A 119 -1.60 2.33 -7.86
N PHE A 120 -1.60 2.79 -6.61
CA PHE A 120 -1.22 2.03 -5.43
C PHE A 120 -2.44 1.88 -4.55
N GLY A 121 -2.74 0.66 -4.13
CA GLY A 121 -3.91 0.33 -3.36
C GLY A 121 -3.77 0.65 -1.87
N SER A 122 -4.89 0.98 -1.26
CA SER A 122 -5.07 0.94 0.18
C SER A 122 -6.42 0.31 0.44
N HIS A 123 -6.41 -0.96 0.83
CA HIS A 123 -7.63 -1.73 1.05
C HIS A 123 -8.02 -1.69 2.53
N GLU A 124 -9.30 -1.50 2.78
CA GLU A 124 -9.88 -1.59 4.12
C GLU A 124 -10.78 -2.83 4.19
N ASN A 125 -10.47 -3.72 5.11
CA ASN A 125 -11.20 -4.96 5.32
C ASN A 125 -12.00 -4.88 6.62
N TYR A 126 -13.30 -5.15 6.55
CA TYR A 126 -14.21 -5.10 7.70
C TYR A 126 -14.96 -6.41 7.83
N LEU A 127 -14.84 -7.04 9.00
CA LEU A 127 -15.66 -8.19 9.31
C LEU A 127 -17.07 -7.73 9.70
N ILE A 128 -18.05 -8.17 8.93
CA ILE A 128 -19.47 -7.93 9.20
C ILE A 128 -20.17 -9.24 9.57
N GLU A 129 -21.24 -9.13 10.34
CA GLU A 129 -22.10 -10.28 10.65
C GLU A 129 -22.75 -10.81 9.37
N ARG A 130 -22.80 -12.12 9.20
CA ARG A 130 -23.56 -12.74 8.12
C ARG A 130 -25.05 -12.40 8.31
N THR A 131 -25.62 -11.75 7.33
CA THR A 131 -27.00 -11.30 7.35
C THR A 131 -27.62 -11.43 5.97
N ASP A 132 -28.89 -11.71 5.90
CA ASP A 132 -29.66 -11.71 4.64
C ASP A 132 -29.88 -10.29 4.10
N ASP A 133 -29.52 -9.26 4.86
CA ASP A 133 -29.72 -7.84 4.51
C ASP A 133 -28.44 -7.14 4.04
N PHE A 134 -27.56 -7.89 3.36
CA PHE A 134 -26.31 -7.34 2.80
C PHE A 134 -26.58 -6.14 1.87
N PHE A 135 -27.69 -6.19 1.12
CA PHE A 135 -28.07 -5.10 0.23
C PHE A 135 -28.28 -3.77 0.97
N ARG A 136 -28.91 -3.79 2.14
CA ARG A 136 -29.11 -2.59 2.96
C ARG A 136 -27.79 -2.04 3.50
N ILE A 137 -26.87 -2.93 3.91
CA ILE A 137 -25.53 -2.54 4.35
C ILE A 137 -24.78 -1.86 3.20
N SER A 138 -24.80 -2.44 2.02
CA SER A 138 -24.12 -1.88 0.86
C SER A 138 -24.71 -0.53 0.42
N GLN A 139 -26.03 -0.38 0.45
CA GLN A 139 -26.70 0.90 0.15
C GLN A 139 -26.30 2.03 1.11
N ALA A 140 -26.02 1.72 2.36
CA ALA A 140 -25.54 2.71 3.32
C ALA A 140 -24.02 2.98 3.21
N LEU A 141 -23.26 1.94 2.95
CA LEU A 141 -21.79 2.01 2.95
C LEU A 141 -21.24 2.64 1.67
N ILE A 142 -21.78 2.31 0.49
CA ILE A 142 -21.29 2.83 -0.80
C ILE A 142 -21.31 4.37 -0.85
N PRO A 143 -22.41 5.07 -0.55
CA PRO A 143 -22.42 6.52 -0.54
C PRO A 143 -21.40 7.11 0.44
N PHE A 144 -21.23 6.52 1.60
CA PHE A 144 -20.21 6.94 2.59
C PHE A 144 -18.80 6.79 2.01
N LEU A 145 -18.47 5.63 1.45
CA LEU A 145 -17.13 5.38 0.87
C LEU A 145 -16.82 6.31 -0.31
N VAL A 146 -17.83 6.65 -1.12
CA VAL A 146 -17.68 7.61 -2.21
C VAL A 146 -17.46 9.04 -1.69
N THR A 147 -18.26 9.47 -0.73
CA THR A 147 -18.24 10.86 -0.25
C THR A 147 -17.10 11.15 0.71
N ARG A 148 -16.63 10.18 1.50
CA ARG A 148 -15.52 10.38 2.46
C ARG A 148 -14.23 10.82 1.79
N GLN A 149 -14.03 10.52 0.51
CA GLN A 149 -12.85 10.95 -0.26
C GLN A 149 -12.69 12.46 -0.29
N LEU A 150 -13.79 13.22 -0.18
CA LEU A 150 -13.77 14.68 -0.10
C LEU A 150 -13.13 15.20 1.20
N ILE A 151 -13.09 14.37 2.24
CA ILE A 151 -12.61 14.74 3.58
C ILE A 151 -11.23 14.12 3.85
N CYS A 152 -11.02 12.86 3.51
CA CYS A 152 -9.83 12.10 3.87
C CYS A 152 -9.10 11.46 2.67
N GLY A 153 -9.53 11.71 1.43
CA GLY A 153 -8.82 11.26 0.24
C GLY A 153 -7.57 12.10 -0.02
N ALA A 154 -6.46 11.46 -0.41
CA ALA A 154 -5.21 12.16 -0.73
C ALA A 154 -5.32 13.00 -2.01
N GLY A 155 -6.25 12.66 -2.91
CA GLY A 155 -6.41 13.32 -4.19
C GLY A 155 -5.27 13.04 -5.15
N LYS A 156 -5.33 13.65 -6.30
CA LYS A 156 -4.23 13.68 -7.29
C LYS A 156 -4.22 14.94 -8.15
N VAL A 157 -3.04 15.29 -8.61
CA VAL A 157 -2.82 16.31 -9.62
C VAL A 157 -2.81 15.64 -10.98
N LEU A 158 -3.64 16.10 -11.90
CA LEU A 158 -3.70 15.62 -13.27
C LEU A 158 -3.41 16.78 -14.23
N THR A 159 -2.57 16.53 -15.21
CA THR A 159 -2.33 17.44 -16.32
C THR A 159 -2.98 16.84 -17.57
N ASP A 160 -3.88 17.59 -18.19
CA ASP A 160 -4.47 17.20 -19.46
C ASP A 160 -3.39 17.23 -20.55
N PRO A 161 -3.11 16.11 -21.25
CA PRO A 161 -2.06 16.04 -22.25
C PRO A 161 -2.37 16.88 -23.50
N HIS A 162 -3.62 17.28 -23.74
CA HIS A 162 -4.01 18.06 -24.92
C HIS A 162 -4.01 19.57 -24.64
N THR A 163 -4.46 19.97 -23.45
CA THR A 163 -4.58 21.38 -23.09
C THR A 163 -3.42 21.89 -22.23
N GLY A 164 -2.69 20.98 -21.58
CA GLY A 164 -1.67 21.32 -20.59
C GLY A 164 -2.26 21.85 -19.28
N GLU A 165 -3.58 21.86 -19.13
CA GLU A 165 -4.24 22.33 -17.92
C GLU A 165 -4.02 21.34 -16.78
N THR A 166 -3.59 21.87 -15.63
CA THR A 166 -3.33 21.09 -14.43
C THR A 166 -4.48 21.29 -13.44
N THR A 167 -5.12 20.19 -13.04
CA THR A 167 -6.24 20.19 -12.10
C THR A 167 -5.97 19.27 -10.93
N PHE A 168 -6.39 19.67 -9.71
CA PHE A 168 -6.45 18.78 -8.56
C PHE A 168 -7.82 18.09 -8.56
N ARG A 169 -7.80 16.77 -8.40
CA ARG A 169 -9.04 15.96 -8.27
C ARG A 169 -9.03 15.19 -6.97
N PRO A 170 -10.14 15.23 -6.20
CA PRO A 170 -10.31 14.35 -5.06
C PRO A 170 -10.54 12.93 -5.59
N VAL A 171 -9.51 12.10 -5.54
CA VAL A 171 -9.60 10.69 -5.92
C VAL A 171 -8.94 9.85 -4.85
N SER A 172 -9.54 8.71 -4.64
CA SER A 172 -8.94 7.56 -4.00
C SER A 172 -8.92 6.44 -5.03
N TYR A 173 -8.04 5.48 -4.89
CA TYR A 173 -8.17 4.24 -5.64
C TYR A 173 -9.45 3.55 -5.20
N THR A 174 -10.45 3.58 -6.06
CA THR A 174 -11.75 3.01 -5.74
C THR A 174 -12.02 1.85 -6.67
N HIS A 175 -11.64 0.64 -6.27
CA HIS A 175 -12.34 -0.55 -6.71
C HIS A 175 -13.57 -0.70 -5.83
N LEU A 176 -14.73 -0.28 -6.35
CA LEU A 176 -16.04 -0.44 -5.68
C LEU A 176 -16.60 -1.87 -5.76
N ARG A 177 -15.81 -2.81 -6.27
CA ARG A 177 -16.16 -4.23 -6.29
C ARG A 177 -15.01 -5.02 -5.72
N ALA A 178 -15.19 -5.54 -4.53
CA ALA A 178 -14.45 -6.73 -4.12
C ALA A 178 -14.79 -7.83 -5.13
N HIS A 179 -13.78 -8.46 -5.74
CA HIS A 179 -13.99 -9.74 -6.40
C HIS A 179 -14.28 -10.74 -5.29
N GLU A 180 -15.57 -11.01 -5.08
CA GLU A 180 -15.98 -12.16 -4.28
C GLU A 180 -15.53 -13.41 -5.05
N THR A 181 -14.43 -14.00 -4.64
CA THR A 181 -14.15 -15.40 -4.92
C THR A 181 -15.06 -16.23 -4.02
N LEU A 182 -16.08 -16.79 -4.62
CA LEU A 182 -16.91 -17.84 -4.04
C LEU A 182 -16.08 -19.09 -3.72
#